data_b631bdb554f236162d3791cc3c7326da
#
_entry.id   b631bdb554f236162d3791cc3c7326da
#
_cell.length_a   1.000
_cell.length_b   1.000
_cell.length_c   1.000
_cell.angle_alpha   90.00
_cell.angle_beta   90.00
_cell.angle_gamma   90.00
#
_symmetry.space_group_name_H-M   'P 1'
#
loop_
_entity.id
_entity.type
_entity.pdbx_description
1 polymer ?
#
loop_
_entity_poly.entity_id
_entity_poly.type
_entity_poly.pdbx_seq_one_letter_code
_entity_poly.pdbx_strand_id
1 'polypeptide(L)'
;VSDYSQLSEEDYTKIVLPPLSVLFENAKNSPIYEMADVKARIERKLLQKEKWSFLGFFSLRGSYQYGMFGNESTYTDVALAPYLTYSTQAQNGYTVGAGLSIPLDDLFDLKGKISRQRLTLRSAELEREVKYDEIKKNIIEMYAMATSQIRVLKMRSESLVLANVQYEISEKNFANGTIESSDLAVDKERQSTAREAYENSKFELTKSLMILEVISRTPIIRK
;
A
#
# COMPACT_ATOMS: atom_id res chain seq x y z
N VAL A 1 -2.39 -4.53 15.78
CA VAL A 1 -2.09 -5.93 16.12
C VAL A 1 -2.70 -6.21 17.48
N SER A 2 -3.42 -7.31 17.59
CA SER A 2 -4.04 -7.73 18.85
C SER A 2 -2.98 -8.10 19.89
N ASP A 3 -3.29 -7.91 21.17
CA ASP A 3 -2.40 -8.31 22.27
C ASP A 3 -2.63 -9.79 22.62
N TYR A 4 -1.70 -10.62 22.17
CA TYR A 4 -1.73 -12.07 22.41
C TYR A 4 -1.15 -12.48 23.77
N SER A 5 -0.52 -11.56 24.52
CA SER A 5 0.11 -11.86 25.81
C SER A 5 -0.89 -12.19 26.91
N GLN A 6 -2.13 -11.73 26.75
CA GLN A 6 -3.20 -11.91 27.75
C GLN A 6 -4.11 -13.12 27.49
N LEU A 7 -3.80 -13.94 26.47
CA LEU A 7 -4.60 -15.11 26.15
C LEU A 7 -4.27 -16.27 27.09
N SER A 8 -5.32 -16.89 27.63
CA SER A 8 -5.21 -18.14 28.38
C SER A 8 -4.95 -19.32 27.44
N GLU A 9 -4.50 -20.45 27.98
CA GLU A 9 -4.26 -21.68 27.20
C GLU A 9 -5.52 -22.15 26.47
N GLU A 10 -6.67 -21.99 27.10
CA GLU A 10 -7.97 -22.36 26.50
C GLU A 10 -8.35 -21.45 25.32
N ASP A 11 -7.97 -20.17 25.36
CA ASP A 11 -8.31 -19.23 24.30
C ASP A 11 -7.59 -19.61 22.98
N TYR A 12 -6.36 -20.09 23.07
CA TYR A 12 -5.61 -20.53 21.88
C TYR A 12 -6.27 -21.71 21.15
N THR A 13 -6.95 -22.59 21.88
CA THR A 13 -7.64 -23.75 21.28
C THR A 13 -8.98 -23.38 20.65
N LYS A 14 -9.55 -22.23 21.02
CA LYS A 14 -10.85 -21.72 20.54
C LYS A 14 -10.71 -20.69 19.40
N ILE A 15 -9.49 -20.37 18.97
CA ILE A 15 -9.27 -19.40 17.89
C ILE A 15 -9.93 -19.91 16.61
N VAL A 16 -10.85 -19.10 16.07
CA VAL A 16 -11.48 -19.32 14.78
C VAL A 16 -10.95 -18.26 13.82
N LEU A 17 -10.29 -18.71 12.76
CA LEU A 17 -9.77 -17.81 11.74
C LEU A 17 -10.91 -17.26 10.88
N PRO A 18 -10.89 -15.95 10.52
CA PRO A 18 -11.82 -15.39 9.57
C PRO A 18 -11.72 -16.06 8.20
N PRO A 19 -12.79 -16.09 7.39
CA PRO A 19 -12.73 -16.67 6.05
C PRO A 19 -11.74 -15.89 5.17
N LEU A 20 -11.03 -16.61 4.28
CA LEU A 20 -10.03 -16.05 3.38
C LEU A 20 -10.55 -14.87 2.54
N SER A 21 -11.83 -14.92 2.15
CA SER A 21 -12.45 -13.82 1.37
C SER A 21 -12.43 -12.49 2.10
N VAL A 22 -12.68 -12.49 3.41
CA VAL A 22 -12.63 -11.28 4.26
C VAL A 22 -11.20 -10.76 4.39
N LEU A 23 -10.23 -11.68 4.58
CA LEU A 23 -8.82 -11.33 4.69
C LEU A 23 -8.30 -10.68 3.39
N PHE A 24 -8.69 -11.22 2.22
CA PHE A 24 -8.31 -10.65 0.93
C PHE A 24 -8.92 -9.27 0.68
N GLU A 25 -10.20 -9.07 1.05
CA GLU A 25 -10.85 -7.79 0.86
C GLU A 25 -10.23 -6.70 1.73
N ASN A 26 -9.98 -6.99 3.00
CA ASN A 26 -9.37 -6.06 3.93
C ASN A 26 -7.89 -5.76 3.57
N ALA A 27 -7.20 -6.71 2.95
CA ALA A 27 -5.82 -6.53 2.50
C ALA A 27 -5.66 -5.47 1.40
N LYS A 28 -6.73 -5.07 0.71
CA LYS A 28 -6.73 -3.92 -0.21
C LYS A 28 -6.43 -2.59 0.50
N ASN A 29 -6.64 -2.54 1.81
CA ASN A 29 -6.27 -1.39 2.63
C ASN A 29 -4.78 -1.40 3.04
N SER A 30 -3.99 -2.34 2.52
CA SER A 30 -2.55 -2.38 2.79
C SER A 30 -1.82 -1.26 2.03
N PRO A 31 -0.80 -0.62 2.62
CA PRO A 31 -0.02 0.43 1.96
C PRO A 31 0.62 -0.04 0.64
N ILE A 32 0.98 -1.31 0.54
CA ILE A 32 1.58 -1.89 -0.66
C ILE A 32 0.59 -1.88 -1.82
N TYR A 33 -0.66 -2.30 -1.58
CA TYR A 33 -1.71 -2.25 -2.59
C TYR A 33 -2.10 -0.82 -2.93
N GLU A 34 -2.27 0.04 -1.92
CA GLU A 34 -2.62 1.44 -2.09
C GLU A 34 -1.57 2.18 -2.95
N MET A 35 -0.29 1.94 -2.70
CA MET A 35 0.80 2.55 -3.47
C MET A 35 0.74 2.15 -4.95
N ALA A 36 0.47 0.89 -5.25
CA ALA A 36 0.31 0.42 -6.63
C ALA A 36 -0.97 0.98 -7.28
N ASP A 37 -2.07 1.12 -6.53
CA ASP A 37 -3.30 1.73 -7.03
C ASP A 37 -3.14 3.24 -7.29
N VAL A 38 -2.44 3.96 -6.42
CA VAL A 38 -2.08 5.38 -6.64
C VAL A 38 -1.25 5.53 -7.90
N LYS A 39 -0.26 4.66 -8.13
CA LYS A 39 0.55 4.66 -9.36
C LYS A 39 -0.32 4.49 -10.61
N ALA A 40 -1.22 3.53 -10.63
CA ALA A 40 -2.15 3.34 -11.74
C ALA A 40 -3.08 4.57 -11.95
N ARG A 41 -3.52 5.21 -10.86
CA ARG A 41 -4.31 6.46 -10.93
C ARG A 41 -3.52 7.63 -11.50
N ILE A 42 -2.23 7.75 -11.16
CA ILE A 42 -1.34 8.78 -11.73
C ILE A 42 -1.21 8.58 -13.22
N GLU A 43 -0.91 7.36 -13.69
CA GLU A 43 -0.78 7.07 -15.11
C GLU A 43 -2.09 7.31 -15.89
N ARG A 44 -3.23 7.07 -15.26
CA ARG A 44 -4.56 7.40 -15.84
C ARG A 44 -4.74 8.90 -16.01
N LYS A 45 -4.30 9.70 -15.04
CA LYS A 45 -4.32 11.16 -15.14
C LYS A 45 -3.36 11.71 -16.19
N LEU A 46 -2.17 11.08 -16.32
CA LEU A 46 -1.22 11.40 -17.38
C LEU A 46 -1.80 11.07 -18.77
N LEU A 47 -2.45 9.92 -18.92
CA LEU A 47 -3.14 9.60 -20.17
C LEU A 47 -4.24 10.63 -20.50
N GLN A 48 -4.97 11.09 -19.51
CA GLN A 48 -5.96 12.14 -19.70
C GLN A 48 -5.31 13.45 -20.13
N LYS A 49 -4.19 13.84 -19.51
CA LYS A 49 -3.38 15.00 -19.88
C LYS A 49 -2.90 14.90 -21.33
N GLU A 50 -2.34 13.75 -21.74
CA GLU A 50 -1.89 13.56 -23.13
C GLU A 50 -3.05 13.66 -24.14
N LYS A 51 -4.23 13.16 -23.81
CA LYS A 51 -5.43 13.34 -24.66
C LYS A 51 -5.83 14.80 -24.85
N TRP A 52 -5.55 15.65 -23.87
CA TRP A 52 -5.89 17.08 -23.90
C TRP A 52 -4.71 17.95 -24.34
N SER A 53 -3.55 17.36 -24.64
CA SER A 53 -2.33 18.10 -25.00
C SER A 53 -2.51 18.95 -26.28
N PHE A 54 -3.42 18.56 -27.19
CA PHE A 54 -3.75 19.35 -28.38
C PHE A 54 -4.27 20.76 -28.05
N LEU A 55 -4.84 20.97 -26.87
CA LEU A 55 -5.26 22.31 -26.43
C LEU A 55 -4.08 23.27 -26.26
N GLY A 56 -2.87 22.74 -26.03
CA GLY A 56 -1.65 23.54 -26.00
C GLY A 56 -1.29 24.21 -27.35
N PHE A 57 -1.92 23.77 -28.44
CA PHE A 57 -1.75 24.43 -29.74
C PHE A 57 -2.48 25.78 -29.82
N PHE A 58 -3.43 26.01 -28.93
CA PHE A 58 -4.17 27.26 -28.86
C PHE A 58 -3.56 28.16 -27.79
N SER A 59 -3.24 29.41 -28.15
CA SER A 59 -2.76 30.42 -27.23
C SER A 59 -3.73 31.60 -27.20
N LEU A 60 -4.12 32.01 -26.00
CA LEU A 60 -4.85 33.24 -25.78
C LEU A 60 -3.90 34.21 -25.07
N ARG A 61 -3.76 35.42 -25.64
CA ARG A 61 -2.93 36.50 -25.10
C ARG A 61 -3.79 37.72 -24.85
N GLY A 62 -3.71 38.24 -23.65
CA GLY A 62 -4.29 39.53 -23.32
C GLY A 62 -3.20 40.42 -22.74
N SER A 63 -3.09 41.66 -23.23
CA SER A 63 -2.24 42.67 -22.62
C SER A 63 -3.05 43.96 -22.39
N TYR A 64 -2.80 44.56 -21.24
CA TYR A 64 -3.27 45.87 -20.90
C TYR A 64 -2.05 46.75 -20.70
N GLN A 65 -2.09 47.91 -21.34
CA GLN A 65 -1.01 48.88 -21.28
C GLN A 65 -1.57 50.27 -20.98
N TYR A 66 -1.12 50.87 -19.92
CA TYR A 66 -1.45 52.21 -19.55
C TYR A 66 -0.19 53.06 -19.58
N GLY A 67 -0.21 54.15 -20.33
CA GLY A 67 0.96 55.04 -20.41
C GLY A 67 0.77 56.20 -21.38
N MET A 68 1.75 57.07 -21.41
CA MET A 68 1.86 58.13 -22.42
C MET A 68 2.53 57.53 -23.65
N PHE A 69 1.77 57.34 -24.70
CA PHE A 69 2.30 56.91 -26.01
C PHE A 69 2.41 58.10 -26.90
N GLY A 70 3.64 58.48 -27.25
CA GLY A 70 3.87 59.55 -28.22
C GLY A 70 3.56 59.06 -29.64
N ASN A 71 2.54 59.60 -30.26
CA ASN A 71 2.32 59.48 -31.68
C ASN A 71 3.05 60.61 -32.39
N GLU A 72 4.06 60.27 -33.14
CA GLU A 72 4.72 61.17 -34.04
C GLU A 72 3.95 61.18 -35.36
N SER A 73 3.29 62.32 -35.63
CA SER A 73 2.60 62.53 -36.89
C SER A 73 3.30 63.63 -37.68
N THR A 74 3.88 63.24 -38.82
CA THR A 74 4.50 64.19 -39.74
C THR A 74 3.42 64.67 -40.71
N TYR A 75 3.04 65.93 -40.59
CA TYR A 75 2.20 66.55 -41.58
C TYR A 75 3.06 67.30 -42.60
N THR A 76 2.95 66.88 -43.82
CA THR A 76 3.61 67.57 -44.94
C THR A 76 2.60 68.40 -45.65
N ASP A 77 2.53 69.69 -45.36
CA ASP A 77 1.78 70.65 -46.18
C ASP A 77 2.68 71.18 -47.30
N VAL A 78 2.12 71.27 -48.52
CA VAL A 78 2.92 71.59 -49.72
C VAL A 78 3.42 73.04 -49.72
N ALA A 79 3.00 73.88 -48.77
CA ALA A 79 3.31 75.29 -48.69
C ALA A 79 4.21 75.71 -47.51
N LEU A 80 4.47 74.86 -46.54
CA LEU A 80 5.24 75.17 -45.31
C LEU A 80 6.15 74.01 -44.93
N ALA A 81 7.31 74.27 -44.33
CA ALA A 81 8.23 73.28 -43.89
C ALA A 81 7.59 72.21 -42.95
N PRO A 82 7.92 70.96 -43.05
CA PRO A 82 7.36 69.93 -42.19
C PRO A 82 7.64 70.23 -40.70
N TYR A 83 6.60 70.27 -39.89
CA TYR A 83 6.74 70.36 -38.43
C TYR A 83 6.23 69.13 -37.75
N LEU A 84 6.97 68.70 -36.74
CA LEU A 84 6.66 67.53 -35.91
C LEU A 84 5.72 67.99 -34.77
N THR A 85 4.56 67.38 -34.69
CA THR A 85 3.66 67.58 -33.56
C THR A 85 3.69 66.35 -32.64
N TYR A 86 4.10 66.59 -31.43
CA TYR A 86 4.07 65.57 -30.39
C TYR A 86 2.77 65.69 -29.62
N SER A 87 1.94 64.65 -29.65
CA SER A 87 0.79 64.51 -28.80
C SER A 87 1.09 63.58 -27.66
N THR A 88 1.17 64.11 -26.45
CA THR A 88 1.36 63.36 -25.20
C THR A 88 0.04 63.30 -24.45
N GLN A 89 -0.84 62.34 -24.81
CA GLN A 89 -2.01 62.03 -24.01
C GLN A 89 -1.89 60.66 -23.40
N ALA A 90 -2.32 60.52 -22.13
CA ALA A 90 -2.42 59.22 -21.48
C ALA A 90 -3.46 58.37 -22.21
N GLN A 91 -3.03 57.24 -22.74
CA GLN A 91 -3.89 56.31 -23.49
C GLN A 91 -3.95 54.96 -22.80
N ASN A 92 -5.12 54.34 -22.81
CA ASN A 92 -5.34 52.97 -22.41
C ASN A 92 -5.29 52.10 -23.66
N GLY A 93 -4.30 51.17 -23.72
CA GLY A 93 -4.17 50.20 -24.79
C GLY A 93 -4.65 48.83 -24.32
N TYR A 94 -5.61 48.25 -24.99
CA TYR A 94 -6.06 46.87 -24.79
C TYR A 94 -5.70 46.06 -26.02
N THR A 95 -4.98 44.96 -25.83
CA THR A 95 -4.70 44.02 -26.92
C THR A 95 -5.17 42.64 -26.51
N VAL A 96 -6.09 42.07 -27.26
CA VAL A 96 -6.57 40.71 -27.12
C VAL A 96 -6.21 39.98 -28.40
N GLY A 97 -5.42 38.92 -28.31
CA GLY A 97 -5.05 38.12 -29.45
C GLY A 97 -5.20 36.62 -29.16
N ALA A 98 -5.75 35.91 -30.13
CA ALA A 98 -5.75 34.46 -30.14
C ALA A 98 -4.74 33.97 -31.19
N GLY A 99 -3.92 32.99 -30.82
CA GLY A 99 -2.93 32.38 -31.71
C GLY A 99 -3.11 30.88 -31.81
N LEU A 100 -2.92 30.33 -32.99
CA LEU A 100 -2.80 28.90 -33.23
C LEU A 100 -1.36 28.62 -33.65
N SER A 101 -0.64 27.83 -32.83
CA SER A 101 0.72 27.37 -33.14
C SER A 101 0.73 25.86 -33.09
N ILE A 102 0.86 25.20 -34.22
CA ILE A 102 0.88 23.76 -34.34
C ILE A 102 2.31 23.32 -34.66
N PRO A 103 3.08 22.82 -33.68
CA PRO A 103 4.35 22.17 -33.96
C PRO A 103 4.08 20.88 -34.75
N LEU A 104 4.68 20.73 -35.91
CA LEU A 104 4.44 19.57 -36.78
C LEU A 104 4.87 18.27 -36.11
N ASP A 105 5.96 18.28 -35.37
CA ASP A 105 6.46 17.14 -34.61
C ASP A 105 5.43 16.64 -33.56
N ASP A 106 4.81 17.57 -32.84
CA ASP A 106 3.79 17.23 -31.86
C ASP A 106 2.50 16.73 -32.51
N LEU A 107 2.12 17.25 -33.65
CA LEU A 107 0.95 16.80 -34.39
C LEU A 107 1.08 15.35 -34.86
N PHE A 108 2.21 14.99 -35.43
CA PHE A 108 2.46 13.64 -35.93
C PHE A 108 2.69 12.64 -34.78
N ASP A 109 3.36 13.06 -33.68
CA ASP A 109 3.64 12.17 -32.54
C ASP A 109 2.51 12.11 -31.52
N LEU A 110 1.48 12.96 -31.59
CA LEU A 110 0.38 12.99 -30.61
C LEU A 110 -0.28 11.62 -30.45
N LYS A 111 -0.59 10.95 -31.56
CA LYS A 111 -1.17 9.61 -31.54
C LYS A 111 -0.22 8.59 -30.92
N GLY A 112 1.08 8.71 -31.18
CA GLY A 112 2.14 7.90 -30.60
C GLY A 112 2.26 8.12 -29.10
N LYS A 113 2.26 9.37 -28.62
CA LYS A 113 2.28 9.74 -27.19
C LYS A 113 1.10 9.14 -26.43
N ILE A 114 -0.12 9.28 -26.97
CA ILE A 114 -1.33 8.70 -26.36
C ILE A 114 -1.24 7.16 -26.33
N SER A 115 -0.75 6.53 -27.39
CA SER A 115 -0.60 5.07 -27.45
C SER A 115 0.42 4.58 -26.43
N ARG A 116 1.60 5.19 -26.35
CA ARG A 116 2.63 4.87 -25.33
C ARG A 116 2.08 5.03 -23.93
N GLN A 117 1.43 6.15 -23.64
CA GLN A 117 0.86 6.41 -22.30
C GLN A 117 -0.26 5.42 -21.95
N ARG A 118 -1.04 4.94 -22.92
CA ARG A 118 -2.03 3.87 -22.70
C ARG A 118 -1.37 2.55 -22.29
N LEU A 119 -0.25 2.20 -22.91
CA LEU A 119 0.52 1.01 -22.56
C LEU A 119 1.16 1.13 -21.17
N THR A 120 1.67 2.32 -20.83
CA THR A 120 2.21 2.61 -19.48
C THR A 120 1.14 2.47 -18.42
N LEU A 121 -0.07 3.01 -18.66
CA LEU A 121 -1.21 2.81 -17.78
C LEU A 121 -1.54 1.32 -17.60
N ARG A 122 -1.60 0.57 -18.72
CA ARG A 122 -1.89 -0.87 -18.64
C ARG A 122 -0.83 -1.63 -17.84
N SER A 123 0.45 -1.26 -18.01
CA SER A 123 1.55 -1.83 -17.22
C SER A 123 1.38 -1.55 -15.72
N ALA A 124 1.00 -0.32 -15.34
CA ALA A 124 0.76 0.04 -13.94
C ALA A 124 -0.46 -0.69 -13.35
N GLU A 125 -1.52 -0.91 -14.15
CA GLU A 125 -2.69 -1.69 -13.73
C GLU A 125 -2.33 -3.16 -13.49
N LEU A 126 -1.52 -3.76 -14.36
CA LEU A 126 -1.02 -5.13 -14.19
C LEU A 126 -0.09 -5.24 -12.98
N GLU A 127 0.78 -4.26 -12.76
CA GLU A 127 1.66 -4.22 -11.58
C GLU A 127 0.83 -4.21 -10.28
N ARG A 128 -0.28 -3.46 -10.24
CA ARG A 128 -1.21 -3.47 -9.11
C ARG A 128 -1.83 -4.86 -8.90
N GLU A 129 -2.23 -5.55 -9.96
CA GLU A 129 -2.79 -6.90 -9.89
C GLU A 129 -1.74 -7.89 -9.36
N VAL A 130 -0.49 -7.82 -9.85
CA VAL A 130 0.62 -8.66 -9.36
C VAL A 130 0.87 -8.41 -7.87
N LYS A 131 0.90 -7.14 -7.43
CA LYS A 131 1.06 -6.82 -6.00
C LYS A 131 -0.07 -7.37 -5.13
N TYR A 132 -1.29 -7.33 -5.64
CA TYR A 132 -2.43 -7.94 -4.93
C TYR A 132 -2.32 -9.46 -4.84
N ASP A 133 -1.86 -10.12 -5.89
CA ASP A 133 -1.66 -11.58 -5.89
C ASP A 133 -0.50 -11.99 -4.97
N GLU A 134 0.58 -11.20 -4.88
CA GLU A 134 1.64 -11.39 -3.88
C GLU A 134 1.09 -11.33 -2.45
N ILE A 135 0.24 -10.34 -2.15
CA ILE A 135 -0.40 -10.20 -0.84
C ILE A 135 -1.30 -11.41 -0.54
N LYS A 136 -2.13 -11.83 -1.50
CA LYS A 136 -2.99 -13.02 -1.34
C LYS A 136 -2.17 -14.28 -1.07
N LYS A 137 -1.06 -14.46 -1.80
CA LYS A 137 -0.16 -15.60 -1.59
C LYS A 137 0.36 -15.62 -0.16
N ASN A 138 0.86 -14.50 0.33
CA ASN A 138 1.37 -14.40 1.70
C ASN A 138 0.27 -14.67 2.75
N ILE A 139 -0.95 -14.19 2.52
CA ILE A 139 -2.11 -14.48 3.38
C ILE A 139 -2.40 -15.99 3.41
N ILE A 140 -2.42 -16.64 2.25
CA ILE A 140 -2.68 -18.08 2.15
C ILE A 140 -1.61 -18.87 2.91
N GLU A 141 -0.34 -18.52 2.75
CA GLU A 141 0.79 -19.15 3.45
C GLU A 141 0.65 -19.03 4.97
N MET A 142 0.41 -17.81 5.46
CA MET A 142 0.23 -17.58 6.90
C MET A 142 -1.05 -18.21 7.46
N TYR A 143 -2.12 -18.23 6.69
CA TYR A 143 -3.38 -18.88 7.07
C TYR A 143 -3.21 -20.40 7.20
N ALA A 144 -2.55 -21.02 6.24
CA ALA A 144 -2.25 -22.45 6.27
C ALA A 144 -1.34 -22.81 7.45
N MET A 145 -0.30 -21.97 7.68
CA MET A 145 0.60 -22.12 8.82
C MET A 145 -0.16 -22.00 10.15
N ALA A 146 -0.95 -20.95 10.36
CA ALA A 146 -1.75 -20.76 11.56
C ALA A 146 -2.72 -21.93 11.80
N THR A 147 -3.40 -22.40 10.75
CA THR A 147 -4.32 -23.55 10.83
C THR A 147 -3.58 -24.83 11.25
N SER A 148 -2.39 -25.06 10.73
CA SER A 148 -1.52 -26.19 11.10
C SER A 148 -1.07 -26.08 12.56
N GLN A 149 -0.61 -24.89 12.96
CA GLN A 149 -0.09 -24.64 14.32
C GLN A 149 -1.18 -24.76 15.39
N ILE A 150 -2.42 -24.39 15.10
CA ILE A 150 -3.55 -24.64 16.04
C ILE A 150 -3.67 -26.14 16.34
N ARG A 151 -3.58 -27.01 15.32
CA ARG A 151 -3.63 -28.47 15.51
C ARG A 151 -2.44 -28.99 16.28
N VAL A 152 -1.22 -28.51 15.93
CA VAL A 152 0.03 -28.91 16.60
C VAL A 152 -0.03 -28.50 18.08
N LEU A 153 -0.46 -27.28 18.38
CA LEU A 153 -0.57 -26.80 19.74
C LEU A 153 -1.52 -27.66 20.58
N LYS A 154 -2.66 -28.08 20.01
CA LYS A 154 -3.57 -28.98 20.69
C LYS A 154 -2.92 -30.32 21.05
N MET A 155 -2.20 -30.94 20.08
CA MET A 155 -1.47 -32.18 20.33
C MET A 155 -0.36 -32.02 21.37
N ARG A 156 0.35 -30.87 21.38
CA ARG A 156 1.39 -30.57 22.38
C ARG A 156 0.80 -30.33 23.75
N SER A 157 -0.36 -29.69 23.84
CA SER A 157 -1.10 -29.53 25.11
C SER A 157 -1.48 -30.86 25.72
N GLU A 158 -2.04 -31.79 24.91
CA GLU A 158 -2.38 -33.14 25.37
C GLU A 158 -1.14 -33.92 25.84
N SER A 159 -0.01 -33.79 25.12
CA SER A 159 1.27 -34.41 25.50
C SER A 159 1.83 -33.83 26.80
N LEU A 160 1.71 -32.53 27.01
CA LEU A 160 2.14 -31.86 28.24
C LEU A 160 1.32 -32.32 29.45
N VAL A 161 -0.01 -32.43 29.29
CA VAL A 161 -0.89 -32.97 30.35
C VAL A 161 -0.47 -34.37 30.77
N LEU A 162 -0.23 -35.25 29.78
CA LEU A 162 0.23 -36.62 30.05
C LEU A 162 1.59 -36.65 30.75
N ALA A 163 2.56 -35.84 30.32
CA ALA A 163 3.88 -35.77 30.92
C ALA A 163 3.81 -35.21 32.37
N ASN A 164 2.93 -34.25 32.63
CA ASN A 164 2.70 -33.74 33.99
C ASN A 164 2.15 -34.82 34.89
N VAL A 165 1.11 -35.55 34.48
CA VAL A 165 0.53 -36.66 35.23
C VAL A 165 1.55 -37.75 35.51
N GLN A 166 2.35 -38.13 34.51
CA GLN A 166 3.42 -39.14 34.67
C GLN A 166 4.45 -38.69 35.70
N TYR A 167 4.91 -37.45 35.63
CA TYR A 167 5.86 -36.89 36.59
C TYR A 167 5.30 -36.89 38.02
N GLU A 168 4.03 -36.48 38.19
CA GLU A 168 3.35 -36.49 39.52
C GLU A 168 3.29 -37.92 40.11
N ILE A 169 3.03 -38.94 39.27
CA ILE A 169 3.00 -40.34 39.71
C ILE A 169 4.41 -40.76 40.13
N SER A 170 5.43 -40.44 39.35
CA SER A 170 6.83 -40.77 39.64
C SER A 170 7.31 -40.06 40.89
N GLU A 171 6.91 -38.80 41.14
CA GLU A 171 7.25 -38.06 42.36
C GLU A 171 6.65 -38.74 43.61
N LYS A 172 5.41 -39.20 43.58
CA LYS A 172 4.78 -39.97 44.66
C LYS A 172 5.47 -41.34 44.86
N ASN A 173 5.82 -42.02 43.79
CA ASN A 173 6.50 -43.30 43.87
C ASN A 173 7.92 -43.17 44.45
N PHE A 174 8.61 -42.11 44.10
CA PHE A 174 9.92 -41.79 44.69
C PHE A 174 9.82 -41.48 46.18
N ALA A 175 8.83 -40.68 46.58
CA ALA A 175 8.57 -40.39 47.99
C ALA A 175 8.24 -41.65 48.83
N ASN A 176 7.62 -42.66 48.20
CA ASN A 176 7.34 -43.95 48.79
C ASN A 176 8.50 -44.94 48.71
N GLY A 177 9.63 -44.56 48.11
CA GLY A 177 10.83 -45.42 47.96
C GLY A 177 10.67 -46.55 46.95
N THR A 178 9.71 -46.46 46.00
CA THR A 178 9.40 -47.51 45.02
C THR A 178 10.13 -47.35 43.68
N ILE A 179 10.70 -46.15 43.41
CA ILE A 179 11.57 -45.92 42.24
C ILE A 179 12.86 -45.20 42.66
N GLU A 180 13.88 -45.27 41.81
CA GLU A 180 15.16 -44.60 42.03
C GLU A 180 15.12 -43.14 41.58
N SER A 181 16.08 -42.34 42.04
CA SER A 181 16.22 -40.94 41.67
C SER A 181 16.51 -40.76 40.16
N SER A 182 17.14 -41.74 39.54
CA SER A 182 17.37 -41.79 38.08
C SER A 182 16.08 -41.83 37.29
N ASP A 183 15.09 -42.62 37.72
CA ASP A 183 13.80 -42.75 37.05
C ASP A 183 12.99 -41.47 37.18
N LEU A 184 12.97 -40.85 38.37
CA LEU A 184 12.36 -39.55 38.58
C LEU A 184 13.01 -38.45 37.71
N ALA A 185 14.31 -38.47 37.56
CA ALA A 185 15.04 -37.51 36.72
C ALA A 185 14.63 -37.64 35.23
N VAL A 186 14.49 -38.89 34.74
CA VAL A 186 14.02 -39.14 33.37
C VAL A 186 12.62 -38.63 33.13
N ASP A 187 11.68 -38.86 34.08
CA ASP A 187 10.30 -38.34 33.93
C ASP A 187 10.25 -36.82 34.06
N LYS A 188 11.11 -36.20 34.86
CA LYS A 188 11.30 -34.76 34.94
C LYS A 188 11.80 -34.17 33.61
N GLU A 189 12.76 -34.81 32.98
CA GLU A 189 13.28 -34.42 31.65
C GLU A 189 12.18 -34.51 30.59
N ARG A 190 11.38 -35.57 30.58
CA ARG A 190 10.23 -35.72 29.67
C ARG A 190 9.20 -34.60 29.87
N GLN A 191 8.87 -34.28 31.12
CA GLN A 191 7.98 -33.17 31.44
C GLN A 191 8.53 -31.84 30.92
N SER A 192 9.81 -31.56 31.15
CA SER A 192 10.48 -30.34 30.71
C SER A 192 10.49 -30.21 29.18
N THR A 193 10.80 -31.28 28.48
CA THR A 193 10.79 -31.37 27.02
C THR A 193 9.38 -31.15 26.44
N ALA A 194 8.34 -31.76 27.05
CA ALA A 194 6.96 -31.57 26.64
C ALA A 194 6.50 -30.12 26.84
N ARG A 195 6.91 -29.47 27.95
CA ARG A 195 6.62 -28.07 28.23
C ARG A 195 7.31 -27.14 27.22
N GLU A 196 8.58 -27.37 26.94
CA GLU A 196 9.31 -26.61 25.93
C GLU A 196 8.65 -26.73 24.54
N ALA A 197 8.29 -27.95 24.14
CA ALA A 197 7.62 -28.18 22.86
C ALA A 197 6.25 -27.47 22.75
N TYR A 198 5.51 -27.38 23.86
CA TYR A 198 4.25 -26.64 23.94
C TYR A 198 4.48 -25.13 23.79
N GLU A 199 5.41 -24.55 24.57
CA GLU A 199 5.71 -23.12 24.51
C GLU A 199 6.24 -22.69 23.13
N ASN A 200 7.09 -23.52 22.50
CA ASN A 200 7.56 -23.27 21.15
C ASN A 200 6.41 -23.28 20.12
N SER A 201 5.46 -24.23 20.25
CA SER A 201 4.28 -24.28 19.36
C SER A 201 3.38 -23.08 19.57
N LYS A 202 3.19 -22.62 20.81
CA LYS A 202 2.43 -21.42 21.16
C LYS A 202 3.07 -20.16 20.56
N PHE A 203 4.39 -20.04 20.65
CA PHE A 203 5.14 -18.95 20.04
C PHE A 203 4.97 -18.90 18.51
N GLU A 204 5.14 -20.04 17.83
CA GLU A 204 4.99 -20.09 16.36
C GLU A 204 3.57 -19.81 15.91
N LEU A 205 2.55 -20.25 16.65
CA LEU A 205 1.15 -19.89 16.39
C LEU A 205 0.95 -18.38 16.55
N THR A 206 1.36 -17.81 17.67
CA THR A 206 1.22 -16.37 17.94
C THR A 206 1.89 -15.54 16.85
N LYS A 207 3.10 -15.91 16.46
CA LYS A 207 3.84 -15.25 15.38
C LYS A 207 3.09 -15.29 14.05
N SER A 208 2.55 -16.46 13.67
CA SER A 208 1.81 -16.60 12.41
C SER A 208 0.51 -15.79 12.41
N LEU A 209 -0.20 -15.72 13.55
CA LEU A 209 -1.40 -14.91 13.72
C LEU A 209 -1.10 -13.40 13.64
N MET A 210 -0.05 -12.94 14.32
CA MET A 210 0.39 -11.54 14.25
C MET A 210 0.76 -11.12 12.83
N ILE A 211 1.51 -11.95 12.11
CA ILE A 211 1.86 -11.68 10.71
C ILE A 211 0.59 -11.64 9.83
N LEU A 212 -0.33 -12.57 10.04
CA LEU A 212 -1.59 -12.62 9.30
C LEU A 212 -2.44 -11.35 9.53
N GLU A 213 -2.51 -10.84 10.76
CA GLU A 213 -3.18 -9.57 11.06
C GLU A 213 -2.54 -8.37 10.34
N VAL A 214 -1.21 -8.31 10.34
CA VAL A 214 -0.47 -7.21 9.69
C VAL A 214 -0.72 -7.21 8.18
N ILE A 215 -0.64 -8.37 7.53
CA ILE A 215 -0.79 -8.50 6.07
C ILE A 215 -2.24 -8.29 5.65
N SER A 216 -3.19 -8.90 6.39
CA SER A 216 -4.61 -8.84 6.04
C SER A 216 -5.33 -7.59 6.54
N ARG A 217 -4.69 -6.79 7.41
CA ARG A 217 -5.32 -5.64 8.08
C ARG A 217 -6.61 -6.00 8.83
N THR A 218 -6.72 -7.25 9.28
CA THR A 218 -7.90 -7.77 9.94
C THR A 218 -7.53 -8.26 11.33
N PRO A 219 -8.14 -7.74 12.41
CA PRO A 219 -7.93 -8.30 13.75
C PRO A 219 -8.53 -9.71 13.79
N ILE A 220 -7.73 -10.70 14.23
CA ILE A 220 -8.15 -12.09 14.32
C ILE A 220 -8.85 -12.33 15.65
N ILE A 221 -8.32 -11.74 16.73
CA ILE A 221 -8.93 -11.82 18.05
C ILE A 221 -9.78 -10.58 18.24
N ARG A 222 -11.09 -10.77 18.32
CA ARG A 222 -12.02 -9.75 18.79
C ARG A 222 -12.23 -9.96 20.29
N LYS A 223 -11.74 -9.03 21.12
CA LYS A 223 -12.24 -8.89 22.49
C LYS A 223 -13.59 -8.22 22.49
#